data_db0e047b746199ebe828bda394c35035
#
_entry.id   db0e047b746199ebe828bda394c35035
#
_cell.length_a   1.000
_cell.length_b   1.000
_cell.length_c   1.000
_cell.angle_alpha   90.00
_cell.angle_beta   90.00
_cell.angle_gamma   90.00
#
_symmetry.space_group_name_H-M   'P 1'
#
loop_
_entity.id
_entity.type
_entity.pdbx_description
1 polymer ?
#
loop_
_entity_poly.entity_id
_entity_poly.type
_entity_poly.pdbx_seq_one_letter_code
_entity_poly.pdbx_strand_id
1 'polypeptide(L)'
;MKKAVSMFLTAALAVSCLAGCGSSAGNTSTGNASAGADSSASDDSAADGSVFKIGSIGPTTGDAAIYGNAVMNAAQMAVDEINAAGGANGYQLAFKAEDDQNDAEKSVNAYNSLKDWGMQILMGTVTTTACVAVADKTAEDGMFEITPSASSTDVITNDNVFQACFTDPNQGTASAQYIADNNLGTKVAVIYDSSSVYSSGIEATFVEEAQNKGLEVVAEEAFTADSKTDFSTQLQKAQSAGADLVFLPIYYTEASIILTQANGMGYEPAFFGVDGMDGILGVENFDTSLAEGVMLLTPFAADADDEKTKAFVSTYKEKYGDVPNQFAADAYDAIYVIKAAIEQAGATPDMSASDLGTALTGAMTSISVDGLTGEGMTWQATGEVSKAPKAVVIKDGAYAAM
;
A
#
# COMPACT_ATOMS: atom_id res chain seq x y z
N MET A 1 -57.60 -0.64 -18.24
CA MET A 1 -58.20 -1.13 -19.51
C MET A 1 -57.08 -1.65 -20.38
N LYS A 2 -57.19 -2.94 -20.77
CA LYS A 2 -56.59 -3.67 -21.92
C LYS A 2 -55.03 -3.66 -22.03
N LYS A 3 -54.31 -4.73 -21.68
CA LYS A 3 -54.14 -6.09 -22.30
C LYS A 3 -53.60 -6.07 -23.73
N ALA A 4 -52.40 -6.66 -23.89
CA ALA A 4 -51.95 -7.65 -24.90
C ALA A 4 -50.48 -7.94 -24.66
N VAL A 5 -49.96 -9.04 -24.29
CA VAL A 5 -49.87 -10.48 -24.61
C VAL A 5 -49.59 -10.75 -26.10
N SER A 6 -48.39 -11.30 -26.36
CA SER A 6 -48.04 -12.23 -27.42
C SER A 6 -46.62 -12.77 -27.17
N MET A 7 -46.33 -13.85 -27.01
CA MET A 7 -46.17 -15.28 -27.04
C MET A 7 -45.76 -15.83 -28.43
N PHE A 8 -44.92 -16.86 -28.41
CA PHE A 8 -44.44 -17.81 -29.44
C PHE A 8 -43.01 -17.55 -29.99
N LEU A 9 -42.13 -18.52 -30.21
CA LEU A 9 -42.21 -19.98 -30.18
C LEU A 9 -40.81 -20.59 -30.20
N THR A 10 -40.65 -21.70 -29.55
CA THR A 10 -39.56 -22.68 -29.51
C THR A 10 -39.08 -23.20 -30.88
N ALA A 11 -37.79 -23.58 -30.97
CA ALA A 11 -37.36 -24.79 -31.68
C ALA A 11 -36.02 -25.30 -31.17
N ALA A 12 -36.04 -26.48 -30.60
CA ALA A 12 -34.92 -27.34 -30.29
C ALA A 12 -34.60 -28.22 -31.50
N LEU A 13 -33.32 -28.54 -31.69
CA LEU A 13 -32.93 -29.78 -32.38
C LEU A 13 -31.56 -30.26 -31.87
N ALA A 14 -31.58 -31.49 -31.42
CA ALA A 14 -30.47 -32.28 -30.89
C ALA A 14 -29.86 -33.19 -31.99
N VAL A 15 -28.82 -33.96 -31.56
CA VAL A 15 -28.27 -35.19 -32.15
C VAL A 15 -27.12 -34.98 -33.15
N SER A 16 -25.97 -35.66 -33.11
CA SER A 16 -25.53 -36.92 -32.51
C SER A 16 -24.03 -37.12 -32.65
N CYS A 17 -23.51 -37.98 -31.81
CA CYS A 17 -22.20 -38.63 -31.73
C CYS A 17 -21.62 -39.13 -33.07
N LEU A 18 -20.27 -39.23 -33.17
CA LEU A 18 -19.60 -40.52 -33.43
C LEU A 18 -18.08 -40.44 -33.24
N ALA A 19 -17.56 -41.46 -32.60
CA ALA A 19 -16.16 -41.71 -32.33
C ALA A 19 -15.38 -42.18 -33.61
N GLY A 20 -14.06 -41.93 -33.60
CA GLY A 20 -13.15 -42.49 -34.60
C GLY A 20 -11.70 -42.37 -34.19
N CYS A 21 -11.13 -43.47 -33.71
CA CYS A 21 -9.66 -43.67 -33.56
C CYS A 21 -8.98 -43.79 -34.94
N GLY A 22 -7.77 -43.29 -35.06
CA GLY A 22 -6.91 -43.62 -36.20
C GLY A 22 -5.52 -42.97 -36.11
N SER A 23 -4.51 -43.80 -35.98
CA SER A 23 -3.10 -43.50 -35.84
C SER A 23 -2.40 -43.04 -37.12
N SER A 24 -1.26 -42.39 -36.92
CA SER A 24 0.06 -42.41 -37.58
C SER A 24 0.41 -41.40 -38.67
N ALA A 25 1.51 -40.75 -38.33
CA ALA A 25 2.70 -40.46 -39.12
C ALA A 25 2.71 -39.34 -40.17
N GLY A 26 3.53 -38.34 -39.89
CA GLY A 26 4.55 -37.91 -40.86
C GLY A 26 4.41 -36.56 -41.50
N ASN A 27 5.36 -35.73 -41.14
CA ASN A 27 6.18 -34.82 -41.94
C ASN A 27 5.83 -33.34 -42.05
N THR A 28 6.76 -32.57 -41.43
CA THR A 28 7.36 -31.27 -41.80
C THR A 28 6.61 -30.28 -42.70
N SER A 29 6.40 -29.06 -42.22
CA SER A 29 6.95 -27.81 -42.82
C SER A 29 6.61 -26.56 -42.02
N THR A 30 7.65 -25.85 -41.64
CA THR A 30 7.88 -24.41 -41.40
C THR A 30 6.73 -23.42 -41.49
N GLY A 31 6.58 -22.55 -40.45
CA GLY A 31 5.95 -21.26 -40.62
C GLY A 31 5.57 -20.54 -39.33
N ASN A 32 6.46 -19.68 -38.90
CA ASN A 32 6.30 -18.39 -38.22
C ASN A 32 5.59 -18.34 -36.86
N ALA A 33 6.39 -18.02 -35.86
CA ALA A 33 6.02 -17.75 -34.49
C ALA A 33 5.28 -16.41 -34.33
N SER A 34 4.19 -16.44 -33.59
CA SER A 34 3.66 -15.28 -32.87
C SER A 34 3.76 -15.62 -31.38
N ALA A 35 4.57 -14.87 -30.68
CA ALA A 35 4.78 -15.05 -29.23
C ALA A 35 3.53 -14.60 -28.48
N GLY A 36 2.77 -15.57 -27.95
CA GLY A 36 1.85 -15.35 -26.85
C GLY A 36 2.63 -15.50 -25.56
N ALA A 37 2.62 -14.50 -24.72
CA ALA A 37 3.16 -14.56 -23.37
C ALA A 37 2.32 -15.57 -22.58
N ASP A 38 2.90 -16.71 -22.32
CA ASP A 38 2.36 -17.74 -21.43
C ASP A 38 2.75 -17.33 -20.01
N SER A 39 1.79 -16.85 -19.22
CA SER A 39 1.95 -16.66 -17.80
C SER A 39 2.12 -18.04 -17.17
N SER A 40 3.35 -18.38 -16.84
CA SER A 40 3.68 -19.57 -16.06
C SER A 40 3.00 -19.46 -14.68
N ALA A 41 1.86 -20.11 -14.51
CA ALA A 41 1.36 -20.50 -13.22
C ALA A 41 2.44 -21.40 -12.57
N SER A 42 3.07 -20.92 -11.53
CA SER A 42 3.96 -21.72 -10.69
C SER A 42 3.13 -22.84 -10.07
N ASP A 43 3.59 -24.06 -10.30
CA ASP A 43 3.00 -25.32 -9.85
C ASP A 43 2.96 -25.34 -8.30
N ASP A 44 1.76 -25.26 -7.73
CA ASP A 44 1.48 -25.23 -6.29
C ASP A 44 1.56 -26.65 -5.70
N SER A 45 2.75 -27.27 -5.74
CA SER A 45 3.00 -28.63 -5.21
C SER A 45 4.05 -28.67 -4.10
N ALA A 46 4.10 -27.64 -3.20
CA ALA A 46 4.75 -27.82 -1.92
C ALA A 46 3.88 -28.67 -1.00
N ALA A 47 4.43 -29.71 -0.41
CA ALA A 47 3.69 -30.54 0.56
C ALA A 47 3.15 -29.63 1.68
N ASP A 48 1.88 -29.79 2.03
CA ASP A 48 1.21 -29.06 3.10
C ASP A 48 2.03 -29.20 4.40
N GLY A 49 2.41 -28.06 5.03
CA GLY A 49 3.27 -28.03 6.21
C GLY A 49 4.79 -27.89 5.93
N SER A 50 5.22 -27.74 4.69
CA SER A 50 6.64 -27.56 4.34
C SER A 50 7.08 -26.12 4.10
N VAL A 51 6.15 -25.17 4.02
CA VAL A 51 6.39 -23.74 3.75
C VAL A 51 5.50 -22.86 4.62
N PHE A 52 5.98 -21.69 5.01
CA PHE A 52 5.11 -20.67 5.60
C PHE A 52 4.30 -19.99 4.51
N LYS A 53 2.98 -19.89 4.68
CA LYS A 53 2.07 -19.24 3.74
C LYS A 53 1.75 -17.82 4.19
N ILE A 54 2.30 -16.84 3.46
CA ILE A 54 2.09 -15.41 3.69
C ILE A 54 1.06 -14.90 2.68
N GLY A 55 -0.06 -14.41 3.17
CA GLY A 55 -1.05 -13.70 2.35
C GLY A 55 -0.80 -12.20 2.36
N SER A 56 -1.23 -11.52 1.29
CA SER A 56 -1.26 -10.06 1.24
C SER A 56 -2.54 -9.57 0.58
N ILE A 57 -3.04 -8.43 1.06
CA ILE A 57 -4.27 -7.80 0.56
C ILE A 57 -3.98 -6.33 0.31
N GLY A 58 -4.36 -5.83 -0.85
CA GLY A 58 -4.23 -4.42 -1.18
C GLY A 58 -4.73 -4.09 -2.57
N PRO A 59 -4.89 -2.80 -2.90
CA PRO A 59 -5.45 -2.36 -4.16
C PRO A 59 -4.44 -2.53 -5.30
N THR A 60 -4.61 -3.55 -6.12
CA THR A 60 -3.82 -3.70 -7.36
C THR A 60 -4.53 -3.14 -8.58
N THR A 61 -5.81 -2.78 -8.42
CA THR A 61 -6.61 -2.04 -9.39
C THR A 61 -7.35 -0.86 -8.72
N GLY A 62 -7.86 0.09 -9.52
CA GLY A 62 -8.55 1.28 -9.02
C GLY A 62 -7.64 2.45 -8.65
N ASP A 63 -8.20 3.42 -7.91
CA ASP A 63 -7.60 4.74 -7.65
C ASP A 63 -6.33 4.71 -6.76
N ALA A 64 -6.10 3.62 -6.02
CA ALA A 64 -4.94 3.43 -5.15
C ALA A 64 -3.99 2.31 -5.65
N ALA A 65 -4.10 1.92 -6.93
CA ALA A 65 -3.38 0.78 -7.50
C ALA A 65 -1.84 0.93 -7.46
N ILE A 66 -1.32 2.15 -7.47
CA ILE A 66 0.12 2.40 -7.37
C ILE A 66 0.68 1.87 -6.05
N TYR A 67 -0.05 2.02 -4.94
CA TYR A 67 0.37 1.47 -3.64
C TYR A 67 0.39 -0.06 -3.65
N GLY A 68 -0.75 -0.69 -4.00
CA GLY A 68 -0.88 -2.14 -3.94
C GLY A 68 0.11 -2.86 -4.85
N ASN A 69 0.27 -2.38 -6.10
CA ASN A 69 1.24 -2.97 -7.02
C ASN A 69 2.68 -2.85 -6.49
N ALA A 70 3.04 -1.70 -5.91
CA ALA A 70 4.37 -1.51 -5.31
C ALA A 70 4.61 -2.48 -4.13
N VAL A 71 3.62 -2.63 -3.25
CA VAL A 71 3.64 -3.57 -2.12
C VAL A 71 3.80 -5.01 -2.58
N MET A 72 2.95 -5.47 -3.51
CA MET A 72 2.96 -6.87 -3.96
C MET A 72 4.25 -7.22 -4.69
N ASN A 73 4.76 -6.32 -5.52
CA ASN A 73 6.02 -6.49 -6.23
C ASN A 73 7.21 -6.62 -5.27
N ALA A 74 7.32 -5.71 -4.30
CA ALA A 74 8.44 -5.71 -3.36
C ALA A 74 8.37 -6.86 -2.36
N ALA A 75 7.17 -7.23 -1.90
CA ALA A 75 6.96 -8.39 -1.05
C ALA A 75 7.39 -9.69 -1.74
N GLN A 76 6.97 -9.89 -3.01
CA GLN A 76 7.42 -11.06 -3.80
C GLN A 76 8.94 -11.06 -3.98
N MET A 77 9.55 -9.89 -4.23
CA MET A 77 11.00 -9.77 -4.35
C MET A 77 11.71 -10.18 -3.05
N ALA A 78 11.25 -9.73 -1.91
CA ALA A 78 11.80 -10.10 -0.60
C ALA A 78 11.64 -11.60 -0.32
N VAL A 79 10.48 -12.18 -0.65
CA VAL A 79 10.22 -13.63 -0.51
C VAL A 79 11.19 -14.42 -1.39
N ASP A 80 11.39 -14.02 -2.64
CA ASP A 80 12.33 -14.69 -3.56
C ASP A 80 13.77 -14.66 -3.01
N GLU A 81 14.21 -13.51 -2.49
CA GLU A 81 15.55 -13.34 -1.92
C GLU A 81 15.75 -14.18 -0.64
N ILE A 82 14.77 -14.15 0.27
CA ILE A 82 14.80 -14.95 1.49
C ILE A 82 14.85 -16.44 1.14
N ASN A 83 14.05 -16.88 0.19
CA ASN A 83 14.02 -18.27 -0.27
C ASN A 83 15.35 -18.70 -0.89
N ALA A 84 15.95 -17.84 -1.72
CA ALA A 84 17.26 -18.08 -2.30
C ALA A 84 18.38 -18.17 -1.24
N ALA A 85 18.23 -17.45 -0.12
CA ALA A 85 19.15 -17.48 1.02
C ALA A 85 18.93 -18.66 1.98
N GLY A 86 17.93 -19.53 1.73
CA GLY A 86 17.64 -20.71 2.55
C GLY A 86 16.36 -20.62 3.38
N GLY A 87 15.54 -19.57 3.18
CA GLY A 87 14.25 -19.39 3.83
C GLY A 87 14.33 -18.75 5.21
N ALA A 88 13.21 -18.79 5.94
CA ALA A 88 13.10 -18.37 7.32
C ALA A 88 13.17 -19.59 8.25
N ASN A 89 14.08 -19.59 9.20
CA ASN A 89 14.35 -20.76 10.08
C ASN A 89 14.56 -22.08 9.31
N GLY A 90 15.09 -22.00 8.07
CA GLY A 90 15.34 -23.14 7.19
C GLY A 90 14.14 -23.60 6.35
N TYR A 91 13.01 -22.92 6.45
CA TYR A 91 11.80 -23.20 5.68
C TYR A 91 11.55 -22.14 4.61
N GLN A 92 11.02 -22.56 3.46
CA GLN A 92 10.65 -21.64 2.38
C GLN A 92 9.38 -20.84 2.72
N LEU A 93 9.22 -19.70 2.09
CA LEU A 93 8.03 -18.85 2.15
C LEU A 93 7.23 -18.99 0.85
N ALA A 94 5.93 -19.15 0.96
CA ALA A 94 4.99 -19.03 -0.16
C ALA A 94 4.20 -17.71 0.01
N PHE A 95 4.05 -16.97 -1.08
CA PHE A 95 3.37 -15.68 -1.08
C PHE A 95 2.18 -15.68 -2.01
N LYS A 96 1.04 -15.15 -1.57
CA LYS A 96 -0.15 -14.96 -2.40
C LYS A 96 -0.80 -13.62 -2.09
N ALA A 97 -1.13 -12.87 -3.14
CA ALA A 97 -1.79 -11.58 -3.04
C ALA A 97 -3.22 -11.61 -3.58
N GLU A 98 -4.10 -10.78 -3.01
CA GLU A 98 -5.48 -10.57 -3.44
C GLU A 98 -5.76 -9.07 -3.58
N ASP A 99 -6.53 -8.69 -4.62
CA ASP A 99 -6.94 -7.30 -4.89
C ASP A 99 -8.19 -6.93 -4.08
N ASP A 100 -8.11 -5.85 -3.31
CA ASP A 100 -9.24 -5.30 -2.56
C ASP A 100 -9.84 -4.01 -3.17
N GLN A 101 -9.20 -3.46 -4.17
CA GLN A 101 -9.61 -2.20 -4.82
C GLN A 101 -9.80 -1.03 -3.83
N ASN A 102 -9.10 -1.04 -2.70
CA ASN A 102 -9.26 -0.08 -1.60
C ASN A 102 -10.70 -0.05 -1.01
N ASP A 103 -11.33 -1.21 -0.93
CA ASP A 103 -12.72 -1.39 -0.47
C ASP A 103 -12.76 -2.35 0.72
N ALA A 104 -13.37 -1.92 1.82
CA ALA A 104 -13.40 -2.67 3.08
C ALA A 104 -14.11 -4.03 2.96
N GLU A 105 -15.21 -4.14 2.19
CA GLU A 105 -15.95 -5.39 2.02
C GLU A 105 -15.13 -6.37 1.14
N LYS A 106 -14.48 -5.87 0.10
CA LYS A 106 -13.60 -6.69 -0.75
C LYS A 106 -12.38 -7.17 0.02
N SER A 107 -11.82 -6.35 0.93
CA SER A 107 -10.71 -6.76 1.79
C SER A 107 -11.08 -7.94 2.68
N VAL A 108 -12.27 -7.92 3.29
CA VAL A 108 -12.78 -9.07 4.08
C VAL A 108 -12.98 -10.31 3.20
N ASN A 109 -13.46 -10.15 1.96
CA ASN A 109 -13.60 -11.26 1.03
C ASN A 109 -12.23 -11.83 0.60
N ALA A 110 -11.25 -10.96 0.33
CA ALA A 110 -9.87 -11.33 0.03
C ALA A 110 -9.23 -12.09 1.21
N TYR A 111 -9.44 -11.63 2.44
CA TYR A 111 -8.99 -12.33 3.64
C TYR A 111 -9.53 -13.76 3.71
N ASN A 112 -10.83 -13.95 3.48
CA ASN A 112 -11.43 -15.28 3.47
C ASN A 112 -10.86 -16.18 2.35
N SER A 113 -10.62 -15.62 1.16
CA SER A 113 -9.98 -16.34 0.05
C SER A 113 -8.56 -16.81 0.40
N LEU A 114 -7.79 -15.96 1.08
CA LEU A 114 -6.45 -16.31 1.54
C LEU A 114 -6.48 -17.36 2.67
N LYS A 115 -7.46 -17.31 3.57
CA LYS A 115 -7.67 -18.38 4.56
C LYS A 115 -7.96 -19.72 3.90
N ASP A 116 -8.81 -19.76 2.85
CA ASP A 116 -9.12 -20.97 2.10
C ASP A 116 -7.87 -21.51 1.37
N TRP A 117 -6.93 -20.67 0.97
CA TRP A 117 -5.62 -21.09 0.47
C TRP A 117 -4.73 -21.68 1.58
N GLY A 118 -5.06 -21.47 2.84
CA GLY A 118 -4.29 -21.91 3.99
C GLY A 118 -3.26 -20.89 4.49
N MET A 119 -3.52 -19.59 4.31
CA MET A 119 -2.70 -18.50 4.85
C MET A 119 -2.47 -18.68 6.36
N GLN A 120 -1.25 -18.40 6.80
CA GLN A 120 -0.82 -18.49 8.21
C GLN A 120 -0.38 -17.13 8.77
N ILE A 121 0.01 -16.21 7.91
CA ILE A 121 0.51 -14.87 8.25
C ILE A 121 -0.10 -13.90 7.24
N LEU A 122 -0.62 -12.76 7.71
CA LEU A 122 -1.08 -11.67 6.85
C LEU A 122 -0.05 -10.54 6.84
N MET A 123 0.50 -10.23 5.66
CA MET A 123 1.22 -8.99 5.38
C MET A 123 0.28 -8.05 4.61
N GLY A 124 -0.43 -7.23 5.32
CA GLY A 124 -1.50 -6.37 4.76
C GLY A 124 -2.44 -5.88 5.88
N THR A 125 -3.54 -5.20 5.58
CA THR A 125 -3.77 -4.66 4.23
C THR A 125 -2.98 -3.38 3.99
N VAL A 126 -3.00 -2.88 2.74
CA VAL A 126 -2.16 -1.73 2.32
C VAL A 126 -2.75 -0.40 2.80
N THR A 127 -4.09 -0.24 2.75
CA THR A 127 -4.77 1.02 3.09
C THR A 127 -5.51 0.93 4.42
N THR A 128 -5.61 2.05 5.14
CA THR A 128 -6.14 2.10 6.50
C THR A 128 -7.57 1.58 6.62
N THR A 129 -8.51 2.06 5.79
CA THR A 129 -9.93 1.65 5.88
C THR A 129 -10.10 0.14 5.64
N ALA A 130 -9.35 -0.42 4.70
CA ALA A 130 -9.30 -1.84 4.42
C ALA A 130 -8.72 -2.64 5.61
N CYS A 131 -7.63 -2.14 6.21
CA CYS A 131 -6.97 -2.79 7.34
C CYS A 131 -7.85 -2.82 8.59
N VAL A 132 -8.51 -1.72 8.93
CA VAL A 132 -9.46 -1.68 10.05
C VAL A 132 -10.56 -2.74 9.88
N ALA A 133 -11.06 -2.95 8.65
CA ALA A 133 -12.09 -3.96 8.39
C ALA A 133 -11.59 -5.41 8.54
N VAL A 134 -10.28 -5.66 8.38
CA VAL A 134 -9.67 -6.99 8.45
C VAL A 134 -9.07 -7.29 9.82
N ALA A 135 -8.58 -6.28 10.54
CA ALA A 135 -7.88 -6.41 11.83
C ALA A 135 -8.70 -7.19 12.89
N ASP A 136 -10.02 -6.97 12.97
CA ASP A 136 -10.89 -7.73 13.85
C ASP A 136 -11.01 -9.20 13.44
N LYS A 137 -10.92 -9.50 12.15
CA LYS A 137 -10.97 -10.87 11.64
C LYS A 137 -9.69 -11.63 11.92
N THR A 138 -8.53 -10.99 11.79
CA THR A 138 -7.26 -11.60 12.15
C THR A 138 -7.17 -11.84 13.65
N ALA A 139 -7.71 -10.94 14.48
CA ALA A 139 -7.80 -11.13 15.94
C ALA A 139 -8.73 -12.28 16.32
N GLU A 140 -9.93 -12.39 15.70
CA GLU A 140 -10.87 -13.52 15.90
C GLU A 140 -10.21 -14.88 15.59
N ASP A 141 -9.37 -14.94 14.56
CA ASP A 141 -8.68 -16.14 14.11
C ASP A 141 -7.33 -16.38 14.84
N GLY A 142 -6.86 -15.42 15.63
CA GLY A 142 -5.54 -15.43 16.27
C GLY A 142 -4.38 -15.38 15.28
N MET A 143 -4.60 -14.82 14.09
CA MET A 143 -3.61 -14.73 13.02
C MET A 143 -2.70 -13.52 13.22
N PHE A 144 -1.40 -13.68 13.01
CA PHE A 144 -0.46 -12.56 12.99
C PHE A 144 -0.70 -11.68 11.77
N GLU A 145 -0.74 -10.38 11.99
CA GLU A 145 -0.87 -9.37 10.94
C GLU A 145 0.21 -8.29 11.09
N ILE A 146 0.86 -7.94 9.98
CA ILE A 146 1.70 -6.75 9.88
C ILE A 146 1.30 -5.97 8.63
N THR A 147 0.84 -4.73 8.81
CA THR A 147 0.54 -3.86 7.67
C THR A 147 1.79 -3.12 7.21
N PRO A 148 2.06 -3.05 5.90
CA PRO A 148 3.16 -2.25 5.38
C PRO A 148 2.90 -0.75 5.50
N SER A 149 1.64 -0.30 5.39
CA SER A 149 1.32 1.10 5.15
C SER A 149 -0.01 1.61 5.71
N ALA A 150 -0.86 0.77 6.29
CA ALA A 150 -2.06 1.24 6.97
C ALA A 150 -1.67 1.93 8.30
N SER A 151 -1.71 3.25 8.31
CA SER A 151 -1.00 4.09 9.29
C SER A 151 -1.86 4.61 10.44
N SER A 152 -3.21 4.47 10.39
CA SER A 152 -4.05 4.83 11.54
C SER A 152 -3.76 3.95 12.76
N THR A 153 -3.86 4.53 13.95
CA THR A 153 -3.80 3.78 15.20
C THR A 153 -4.99 2.85 15.40
N ASP A 154 -6.07 3.04 14.64
CA ASP A 154 -7.24 2.17 14.68
C ASP A 154 -6.96 0.75 14.15
N VAL A 155 -5.90 0.58 13.34
CA VAL A 155 -5.51 -0.74 12.82
C VAL A 155 -4.81 -1.61 13.87
N ILE A 156 -4.19 -1.01 14.88
CA ILE A 156 -3.43 -1.69 15.94
C ILE A 156 -4.18 -1.72 17.29
N THR A 157 -5.50 -1.75 17.24
CA THR A 157 -6.32 -1.90 18.46
C THR A 157 -6.30 -3.31 19.03
N ASN A 158 -5.89 -4.29 18.22
CA ASN A 158 -5.74 -5.70 18.60
C ASN A 158 -4.25 -6.07 18.72
N ASP A 159 -3.89 -6.84 19.73
CA ASP A 159 -2.50 -7.18 20.08
C ASP A 159 -1.74 -7.99 19.00
N ASN A 160 -2.45 -8.56 18.02
CA ASN A 160 -1.88 -9.38 16.94
C ASN A 160 -1.52 -8.58 15.69
N VAL A 161 -1.80 -7.26 15.67
CA VAL A 161 -1.59 -6.37 14.52
C VAL A 161 -0.42 -5.43 14.77
N PHE A 162 0.49 -5.34 13.80
CA PHE A 162 1.68 -4.50 13.84
C PHE A 162 1.78 -3.62 12.60
N GLN A 163 2.40 -2.45 12.72
CA GLN A 163 2.68 -1.54 11.61
C GLN A 163 4.16 -1.61 11.22
N ALA A 164 4.44 -1.64 9.91
CA ALA A 164 5.77 -1.36 9.38
C ALA A 164 5.95 0.12 9.02
N CYS A 165 4.87 0.88 8.88
CA CYS A 165 4.86 2.33 8.64
C CYS A 165 4.77 3.13 9.95
N PHE A 166 5.07 4.43 9.89
CA PHE A 166 4.81 5.36 10.99
C PHE A 166 3.32 5.76 11.03
N THR A 167 2.83 6.12 12.23
CA THR A 167 1.39 6.35 12.47
C THR A 167 0.88 7.69 11.94
N ASP A 168 -0.43 7.78 11.68
CA ASP A 168 -1.13 9.04 11.31
C ASP A 168 -0.85 10.18 12.30
N PRO A 169 -0.93 9.98 13.63
CA PRO A 169 -0.54 11.02 14.60
C PRO A 169 0.90 11.51 14.42
N ASN A 170 1.83 10.61 14.09
CA ASN A 170 3.21 11.00 13.83
C ASN A 170 3.34 11.79 12.53
N GLN A 171 2.58 11.46 11.49
CA GLN A 171 2.58 12.20 10.24
C GLN A 171 2.08 13.63 10.41
N GLY A 172 0.94 13.82 11.09
CA GLY A 172 0.37 15.14 11.33
C GLY A 172 1.30 16.01 12.17
N THR A 173 1.75 15.48 13.32
CA THR A 173 2.66 16.17 14.22
C THR A 173 3.98 16.53 13.54
N ALA A 174 4.64 15.58 12.88
CA ALA A 174 5.92 15.81 12.22
C ALA A 174 5.80 16.80 11.05
N SER A 175 4.69 16.79 10.30
CA SER A 175 4.43 17.74 9.22
C SER A 175 4.34 19.17 9.74
N ALA A 176 3.57 19.41 10.79
CA ALA A 176 3.45 20.73 11.39
C ALA A 176 4.80 21.24 11.96
N GLN A 177 5.54 20.36 12.64
CA GLN A 177 6.88 20.67 13.14
C GLN A 177 7.83 21.00 11.99
N TYR A 178 7.87 20.18 10.96
CA TYR A 178 8.78 20.39 9.83
C TYR A 178 8.48 21.69 9.07
N ILE A 179 7.22 21.99 8.82
CA ILE A 179 6.78 23.24 8.18
C ILE A 179 7.22 24.45 9.01
N ALA A 180 6.98 24.43 10.32
CA ALA A 180 7.32 25.52 11.22
C ALA A 180 8.85 25.70 11.38
N ASP A 181 9.57 24.62 11.65
CA ASP A 181 11.00 24.64 11.95
C ASP A 181 11.84 25.07 10.71
N ASN A 182 11.33 24.79 9.49
CA ASN A 182 11.97 25.19 8.23
C ASN A 182 11.36 26.45 7.60
N ASN A 183 10.38 27.09 8.22
CA ASN A 183 9.71 28.29 7.73
C ASN A 183 9.13 28.12 6.30
N LEU A 184 8.51 26.99 6.02
CA LEU A 184 7.98 26.65 4.67
C LEU A 184 6.68 27.39 4.34
N GLY A 185 5.96 27.86 5.36
CA GLY A 185 4.73 28.64 5.26
C GLY A 185 4.36 29.24 6.62
N THR A 186 3.50 30.23 6.61
CA THR A 186 3.00 30.89 7.84
C THR A 186 1.49 30.82 7.98
N LYS A 187 0.79 30.79 6.86
CA LYS A 187 -0.67 30.67 6.75
C LYS A 187 -1.02 29.39 6.00
N VAL A 188 -1.49 28.41 6.73
CA VAL A 188 -1.73 27.07 6.19
C VAL A 188 -3.20 26.85 5.92
N ALA A 189 -3.55 26.38 4.74
CA ALA A 189 -4.85 25.76 4.49
C ALA A 189 -4.66 24.22 4.53
N VAL A 190 -5.63 23.52 5.10
CA VAL A 190 -5.70 22.06 5.09
C VAL A 190 -6.84 21.64 4.18
N ILE A 191 -6.58 20.71 3.23
CA ILE A 191 -7.62 20.09 2.40
C ILE A 191 -7.55 18.59 2.65
N TYR A 192 -8.63 17.99 3.18
CA TYR A 192 -8.62 16.62 3.67
C TYR A 192 -9.93 15.87 3.36
N ASP A 193 -9.84 14.54 3.33
CA ASP A 193 -10.99 13.64 3.19
C ASP A 193 -11.59 13.30 4.55
N SER A 194 -12.72 13.93 4.90
CA SER A 194 -13.42 13.70 6.18
C SER A 194 -14.12 12.33 6.26
N SER A 195 -14.21 11.59 5.17
CA SER A 195 -14.73 10.23 5.14
C SER A 195 -13.65 9.15 5.30
N SER A 196 -12.36 9.55 5.29
CA SER A 196 -11.20 8.69 5.46
C SER A 196 -10.65 8.77 6.88
N VAL A 197 -10.52 7.63 7.57
CA VAL A 197 -9.89 7.54 8.89
C VAL A 197 -8.45 8.03 8.84
N TYR A 198 -7.69 7.63 7.80
CA TYR A 198 -6.33 8.08 7.52
C TYR A 198 -6.24 9.61 7.43
N SER A 199 -6.98 10.20 6.51
CA SER A 199 -6.89 11.63 6.22
C SER A 199 -7.32 12.51 7.39
N SER A 200 -8.43 12.16 8.05
CA SER A 200 -8.95 12.90 9.21
C SER A 200 -8.08 12.73 10.46
N GLY A 201 -7.44 11.57 10.64
CA GLY A 201 -6.50 11.32 11.73
C GLY A 201 -5.24 12.18 11.63
N ILE A 202 -4.68 12.32 10.44
CA ILE A 202 -3.51 13.18 10.19
C ILE A 202 -3.89 14.66 10.31
N GLU A 203 -5.03 15.06 9.74
CA GLU A 203 -5.51 16.44 9.81
C GLU A 203 -5.65 16.89 11.26
N ALA A 204 -6.32 16.12 12.11
CA ALA A 204 -6.56 16.48 13.50
C ALA A 204 -5.26 16.74 14.29
N THR A 205 -4.26 15.85 14.14
CA THR A 205 -2.98 16.01 14.84
C THR A 205 -2.09 17.10 14.23
N PHE A 206 -2.21 17.32 12.92
CA PHE A 206 -1.56 18.47 12.26
C PHE A 206 -2.09 19.79 12.81
N VAL A 207 -3.40 19.97 12.87
CA VAL A 207 -4.03 21.22 13.35
C VAL A 207 -3.67 21.49 14.82
N GLU A 208 -3.68 20.46 15.67
CA GLU A 208 -3.27 20.58 17.06
C GLU A 208 -1.79 21.04 17.18
N GLU A 209 -0.88 20.39 16.49
CA GLU A 209 0.54 20.74 16.56
C GLU A 209 0.87 22.05 15.84
N ALA A 210 0.15 22.41 14.78
CA ALA A 210 0.27 23.70 14.12
C ALA A 210 0.03 24.87 15.10
N GLN A 211 -0.98 24.73 15.98
CA GLN A 211 -1.25 25.71 17.04
C GLN A 211 -0.09 25.78 18.02
N ASN A 212 0.48 24.63 18.45
CA ASN A 212 1.62 24.57 19.36
C ASN A 212 2.86 25.24 18.78
N LYS A 213 3.06 25.13 17.45
CA LYS A 213 4.19 25.69 16.70
C LYS A 213 3.96 27.14 16.26
N GLY A 214 2.76 27.67 16.41
CA GLY A 214 2.42 29.05 16.02
C GLY A 214 2.20 29.22 14.51
N LEU A 215 1.90 28.15 13.79
CA LEU A 215 1.39 28.21 12.43
C LEU A 215 -0.08 28.65 12.45
N GLU A 216 -0.46 29.56 11.55
CA GLU A 216 -1.83 30.02 11.43
C GLU A 216 -2.59 29.09 10.44
N VAL A 217 -3.46 28.21 10.93
CA VAL A 217 -4.38 27.46 10.08
C VAL A 217 -5.53 28.38 9.69
N VAL A 218 -5.52 28.86 8.45
CA VAL A 218 -6.46 29.88 7.95
C VAL A 218 -7.68 29.29 7.25
N ALA A 219 -7.64 28.03 6.88
CA ALA A 219 -8.76 27.30 6.29
C ALA A 219 -8.60 25.80 6.55
N GLU A 220 -9.69 25.12 6.90
CA GLU A 220 -9.83 23.68 7.02
C GLU A 220 -10.98 23.25 6.11
N GLU A 221 -10.64 22.61 4.98
CA GLU A 221 -11.58 22.35 3.91
C GLU A 221 -11.73 20.85 3.66
N ALA A 222 -12.88 20.33 4.04
CA ALA A 222 -13.20 18.93 3.87
C ALA A 222 -13.75 18.60 2.47
N PHE A 223 -13.50 17.38 2.03
CA PHE A 223 -14.26 16.69 0.98
C PHE A 223 -14.62 15.26 1.47
N THR A 224 -15.30 14.49 0.65
CA THR A 224 -15.64 13.09 0.93
C THR A 224 -15.41 12.24 -0.31
N ALA A 225 -15.40 10.92 -0.15
CA ALA A 225 -15.26 9.97 -1.25
C ALA A 225 -16.21 10.21 -2.43
N ASP A 226 -17.42 10.77 -2.16
CA ASP A 226 -18.41 11.11 -3.20
C ASP A 226 -18.12 12.43 -3.93
N SER A 227 -17.15 13.23 -3.47
CA SER A 227 -16.89 14.59 -3.97
C SER A 227 -15.40 14.85 -4.27
N LYS A 228 -14.67 13.80 -4.67
CA LYS A 228 -13.21 13.83 -4.83
C LYS A 228 -12.71 14.13 -6.26
N THR A 229 -13.49 14.83 -7.07
CA THR A 229 -13.12 15.16 -8.45
C THR A 229 -13.08 16.66 -8.74
N ASP A 230 -13.66 17.50 -7.88
CA ASP A 230 -13.66 18.95 -8.02
C ASP A 230 -13.37 19.61 -6.67
N PHE A 231 -12.23 20.25 -6.57
CA PHE A 231 -11.70 20.93 -5.38
C PHE A 231 -11.68 22.46 -5.53
N SER A 232 -12.32 22.99 -6.58
CA SER A 232 -12.30 24.42 -6.90
C SER A 232 -12.81 25.27 -5.74
N THR A 233 -13.82 24.79 -5.00
CA THR A 233 -14.36 25.49 -3.83
C THR A 233 -13.37 25.55 -2.67
N GLN A 234 -12.71 24.44 -2.35
CA GLN A 234 -11.70 24.34 -1.29
C GLN A 234 -10.50 25.22 -1.61
N LEU A 235 -9.99 25.14 -2.85
CA LEU A 235 -8.88 25.96 -3.32
C LEU A 235 -9.22 27.46 -3.32
N GLN A 236 -10.45 27.84 -3.72
CA GLN A 236 -10.88 29.25 -3.68
C GLN A 236 -10.94 29.79 -2.25
N LYS A 237 -11.38 28.99 -1.29
CA LYS A 237 -11.40 29.38 0.12
C LYS A 237 -9.98 29.51 0.68
N ALA A 238 -9.09 28.56 0.41
CA ALA A 238 -7.68 28.62 0.79
C ALA A 238 -7.00 29.89 0.24
N GLN A 239 -7.19 30.18 -1.06
CA GLN A 239 -6.67 31.36 -1.72
C GLN A 239 -7.25 32.66 -1.10
N SER A 240 -8.57 32.72 -0.85
CA SER A 240 -9.24 33.89 -0.28
C SER A 240 -8.84 34.14 1.17
N ALA A 241 -8.49 33.09 1.93
CA ALA A 241 -7.94 33.18 3.28
C ALA A 241 -6.47 33.62 3.29
N GLY A 242 -5.83 33.66 2.13
CA GLY A 242 -4.43 34.06 1.95
C GLY A 242 -3.44 33.01 2.43
N ALA A 243 -3.79 31.71 2.27
CA ALA A 243 -2.88 30.63 2.57
C ALA A 243 -1.65 30.68 1.65
N ASP A 244 -0.45 30.63 2.22
CA ASP A 244 0.83 30.55 1.52
C ASP A 244 1.34 29.11 1.40
N LEU A 245 0.73 28.18 2.16
CA LEU A 245 0.95 26.76 2.08
C LEU A 245 -0.37 26.00 2.16
N VAL A 246 -0.50 24.93 1.35
CA VAL A 246 -1.63 23.98 1.42
C VAL A 246 -1.10 22.63 1.88
N PHE A 247 -1.59 22.17 3.04
CA PHE A 247 -1.30 20.84 3.58
C PHE A 247 -2.34 19.83 3.07
N LEU A 248 -1.87 18.71 2.54
CA LEU A 248 -2.65 17.70 1.85
C LEU A 248 -2.46 16.31 2.48
N PRO A 249 -3.15 15.98 3.59
CA PRO A 249 -3.13 14.64 4.17
C PRO A 249 -4.07 13.71 3.39
N ILE A 250 -3.76 13.44 2.12
CA ILE A 250 -4.62 12.74 1.17
C ILE A 250 -3.79 11.85 0.24
N TYR A 251 -4.46 11.03 -0.56
CA TYR A 251 -3.81 10.15 -1.54
C TYR A 251 -3.42 10.90 -2.82
N TYR A 252 -2.50 10.30 -3.57
CA TYR A 252 -1.89 10.88 -4.77
C TYR A 252 -2.91 11.24 -5.86
N THR A 253 -4.00 10.48 -5.99
CA THR A 253 -5.03 10.73 -7.02
C THR A 253 -5.71 12.08 -6.80
N GLU A 254 -6.23 12.33 -5.61
CA GLU A 254 -6.87 13.58 -5.23
C GLU A 254 -5.85 14.75 -5.24
N ALA A 255 -4.63 14.50 -4.77
CA ALA A 255 -3.55 15.49 -4.81
C ALA A 255 -3.24 15.93 -6.23
N SER A 256 -3.14 15.03 -7.20
CA SER A 256 -2.88 15.34 -8.61
C SER A 256 -3.98 16.24 -9.22
N ILE A 257 -5.24 16.00 -8.85
CA ILE A 257 -6.38 16.82 -9.26
C ILE A 257 -6.29 18.21 -8.63
N ILE A 258 -5.98 18.31 -7.34
CA ILE A 258 -5.81 19.57 -6.60
C ILE A 258 -4.71 20.41 -7.25
N LEU A 259 -3.53 19.84 -7.53
CA LEU A 259 -2.43 20.53 -8.18
C LEU A 259 -2.84 21.04 -9.57
N THR A 260 -3.53 20.20 -10.36
CA THR A 260 -4.03 20.58 -11.68
C THR A 260 -5.03 21.74 -11.61
N GLN A 261 -5.96 21.69 -10.66
CA GLN A 261 -6.98 22.74 -10.50
C GLN A 261 -6.39 24.04 -9.94
N ALA A 262 -5.47 23.96 -8.97
CA ALA A 262 -4.75 25.14 -8.45
C ALA A 262 -3.99 25.87 -9.54
N ASN A 263 -3.25 25.15 -10.40
CA ASN A 263 -2.58 25.72 -11.56
C ASN A 263 -3.57 26.39 -12.53
N GLY A 264 -4.70 25.74 -12.82
CA GLY A 264 -5.76 26.31 -13.68
C GLY A 264 -6.39 27.58 -13.11
N MET A 265 -6.38 27.76 -11.79
CA MET A 265 -6.86 28.97 -11.09
C MET A 265 -5.78 30.05 -10.95
N GLY A 266 -4.53 29.77 -11.32
CA GLY A 266 -3.40 30.66 -11.05
C GLY A 266 -3.11 30.82 -9.54
N TYR A 267 -3.39 29.79 -8.74
CA TYR A 267 -3.08 29.75 -7.31
C TYR A 267 -1.84 28.89 -7.10
N GLU A 268 -0.77 29.51 -6.65
CA GLU A 268 0.58 28.92 -6.54
C GLU A 268 1.10 28.97 -5.09
N PRO A 269 0.45 28.31 -4.12
CA PRO A 269 0.98 28.16 -2.78
C PRO A 269 2.08 27.11 -2.76
N ALA A 270 2.83 27.01 -1.67
CA ALA A 270 3.58 25.79 -1.40
C ALA A 270 2.61 24.65 -1.11
N PHE A 271 2.94 23.43 -1.58
CA PHE A 271 2.17 22.22 -1.26
C PHE A 271 3.00 21.29 -0.40
N PHE A 272 2.40 20.78 0.66
CA PHE A 272 3.03 19.83 1.55
C PHE A 272 2.09 18.65 1.81
N GLY A 273 2.54 17.46 1.52
CA GLY A 273 1.79 16.22 1.71
C GLY A 273 2.42 15.29 2.73
N VAL A 274 1.87 14.11 2.79
CA VAL A 274 2.28 13.02 3.67
C VAL A 274 2.57 11.77 2.81
N ASP A 275 2.76 10.62 3.44
CA ASP A 275 3.09 9.37 2.75
C ASP A 275 2.13 9.03 1.60
N GLY A 276 0.83 9.30 1.76
CA GLY A 276 -0.18 9.07 0.72
C GLY A 276 0.00 9.87 -0.58
N MET A 277 0.89 10.86 -0.61
CA MET A 277 1.26 11.53 -1.87
C MET A 277 2.38 10.82 -2.63
N ASP A 278 3.09 9.88 -2.01
CA ASP A 278 4.12 9.10 -2.72
C ASP A 278 3.47 8.19 -3.78
N GLY A 279 3.89 8.36 -5.01
CA GLY A 279 3.27 7.76 -6.20
C GLY A 279 2.67 8.80 -7.15
N ILE A 280 2.57 10.09 -6.76
CA ILE A 280 1.97 11.14 -7.60
C ILE A 280 2.65 11.28 -8.97
N LEU A 281 3.95 10.99 -9.05
CA LEU A 281 4.72 11.01 -10.30
C LEU A 281 4.35 9.87 -11.27
N GLY A 282 3.65 8.82 -10.78
CA GLY A 282 3.17 7.70 -11.57
C GLY A 282 1.70 7.81 -11.99
N VAL A 283 1.01 8.90 -11.68
CA VAL A 283 -0.40 9.08 -12.02
C VAL A 283 -0.58 9.24 -13.54
N GLU A 284 -1.41 8.37 -14.11
CA GLU A 284 -1.67 8.37 -15.55
C GLU A 284 -2.31 9.70 -16.00
N ASN A 285 -1.80 10.28 -17.09
CA ASN A 285 -2.25 11.54 -17.66
C ASN A 285 -2.08 12.79 -16.75
N PHE A 286 -1.37 12.70 -15.64
CA PHE A 286 -1.01 13.85 -14.81
C PHE A 286 0.23 14.55 -15.41
N ASP A 287 0.19 15.87 -15.50
CA ASP A 287 1.37 16.68 -15.84
C ASP A 287 2.28 16.78 -14.60
N THR A 288 3.28 15.92 -14.54
CA THR A 288 4.20 15.83 -13.40
C THR A 288 5.01 17.11 -13.15
N SER A 289 5.09 18.02 -14.11
CA SER A 289 5.72 19.33 -13.90
C SER A 289 4.95 20.19 -12.88
N LEU A 290 3.66 19.91 -12.65
CA LEU A 290 2.83 20.55 -11.62
C LEU A 290 3.18 20.09 -10.20
N ALA A 291 3.88 18.99 -10.09
CA ALA A 291 4.38 18.50 -8.80
C ALA A 291 5.77 19.04 -8.43
N GLU A 292 6.40 19.82 -9.31
CA GLU A 292 7.71 20.41 -9.01
C GLU A 292 7.64 21.33 -7.78
N GLY A 293 8.53 21.09 -6.81
CA GLY A 293 8.54 21.82 -5.54
C GLY A 293 7.53 21.33 -4.48
N VAL A 294 6.70 20.35 -4.81
CA VAL A 294 5.82 19.69 -3.81
C VAL A 294 6.69 18.91 -2.82
N MET A 295 6.40 19.09 -1.54
CA MET A 295 7.11 18.44 -0.43
C MET A 295 6.21 17.38 0.21
N LEU A 296 6.80 16.33 0.75
CA LEU A 296 6.05 15.32 1.52
C LEU A 296 6.94 14.63 2.56
N LEU A 297 6.29 14.03 3.56
CA LEU A 297 6.94 13.13 4.50
C LEU A 297 6.90 11.69 3.99
N THR A 298 8.04 11.01 4.06
CA THR A 298 8.20 9.60 3.67
C THR A 298 9.31 8.96 4.49
N PRO A 299 9.28 7.66 4.80
CA PRO A 299 10.42 6.99 5.45
C PRO A 299 11.53 6.62 4.45
N PHE A 300 11.28 6.73 3.13
CA PHE A 300 12.13 6.21 2.07
C PHE A 300 12.43 7.27 1.00
N ALA A 301 13.67 7.30 0.53
CA ALA A 301 14.08 8.09 -0.62
C ALA A 301 14.83 7.18 -1.60
N ALA A 302 14.29 6.99 -2.80
CA ALA A 302 14.87 6.09 -3.80
C ALA A 302 16.24 6.56 -4.34
N ASP A 303 16.60 7.81 -4.11
CA ASP A 303 17.88 8.42 -4.46
C ASP A 303 18.91 8.42 -3.33
N ALA A 304 18.59 7.81 -2.18
CA ALA A 304 19.51 7.70 -1.06
C ALA A 304 20.84 7.01 -1.45
N ASP A 305 21.95 7.50 -0.89
CA ASP A 305 23.29 7.12 -1.33
C ASP A 305 23.85 5.86 -0.63
N ASP A 306 23.05 5.18 0.20
CA ASP A 306 23.43 3.93 0.85
C ASP A 306 23.34 2.72 -0.08
N GLU A 307 24.21 1.73 0.14
CA GLU A 307 24.34 0.55 -0.72
C GLU A 307 23.08 -0.34 -0.73
N LYS A 308 22.33 -0.40 0.38
CA LYS A 308 21.14 -1.23 0.52
C LYS A 308 20.01 -0.66 -0.34
N THR A 309 19.77 0.65 -0.22
CA THR A 309 18.77 1.34 -1.05
C THR A 309 19.11 1.25 -2.54
N LYS A 310 20.38 1.47 -2.92
CA LYS A 310 20.82 1.33 -4.32
C LYS A 310 20.59 -0.08 -4.87
N ALA A 311 20.91 -1.10 -4.10
CA ALA A 311 20.71 -2.49 -4.51
C ALA A 311 19.22 -2.80 -4.69
N PHE A 312 18.37 -2.39 -3.73
CA PHE A 312 16.92 -2.55 -3.79
C PHE A 312 16.33 -1.84 -5.01
N VAL A 313 16.63 -0.55 -5.21
CA VAL A 313 16.14 0.24 -6.33
C VAL A 313 16.57 -0.34 -7.67
N SER A 314 17.84 -0.79 -7.78
CA SER A 314 18.35 -1.42 -9.00
C SER A 314 17.62 -2.71 -9.33
N THR A 315 17.44 -3.60 -8.35
CA THR A 315 16.76 -4.89 -8.54
C THR A 315 15.27 -4.69 -8.85
N TYR A 316 14.61 -3.76 -8.15
CA TYR A 316 13.20 -3.45 -8.39
C TYR A 316 12.99 -2.92 -9.81
N LYS A 317 13.83 -1.96 -10.26
CA LYS A 317 13.78 -1.44 -11.63
C LYS A 317 14.03 -2.50 -12.68
N GLU A 318 14.97 -3.41 -12.46
CA GLU A 318 15.25 -4.50 -13.39
C GLU A 318 14.04 -5.45 -13.53
N LYS A 319 13.38 -5.78 -12.40
CA LYS A 319 12.25 -6.71 -12.39
C LYS A 319 10.94 -6.08 -12.91
N TYR A 320 10.65 -4.84 -12.54
CA TYR A 320 9.32 -4.25 -12.73
C TYR A 320 9.27 -3.01 -13.64
N GLY A 321 10.43 -2.46 -14.00
CA GLY A 321 10.53 -1.33 -14.93
C GLY A 321 10.31 0.06 -14.31
N ASP A 322 9.95 0.14 -13.03
CA ASP A 322 9.61 1.36 -12.30
C ASP A 322 10.60 1.67 -11.17
N VAL A 323 10.59 2.92 -10.71
CA VAL A 323 11.28 3.34 -9.48
C VAL A 323 10.39 2.94 -8.29
N PRO A 324 10.92 2.21 -7.29
CA PRO A 324 10.13 1.88 -6.11
C PRO A 324 9.80 3.13 -5.29
N ASN A 325 8.58 3.21 -4.80
CA ASN A 325 8.13 4.18 -3.81
C ASN A 325 8.30 3.65 -2.38
N GLN A 326 7.89 4.43 -1.37
CA GLN A 326 7.98 4.00 0.03
C GLN A 326 7.16 2.73 0.32
N PHE A 327 6.00 2.55 -0.32
CA PHE A 327 5.13 1.38 -0.12
C PHE A 327 5.84 0.08 -0.52
N ALA A 328 6.63 0.12 -1.59
CA ALA A 328 7.51 -0.97 -1.96
C ALA A 328 8.58 -1.25 -0.89
N ALA A 329 9.22 -0.21 -0.37
CA ALA A 329 10.26 -0.34 0.64
C ALA A 329 9.69 -0.85 1.99
N ASP A 330 8.53 -0.34 2.42
CA ASP A 330 7.85 -0.79 3.64
C ASP A 330 7.41 -2.26 3.55
N ALA A 331 6.90 -2.69 2.39
CA ALA A 331 6.51 -4.08 2.17
C ALA A 331 7.72 -5.03 2.13
N TYR A 332 8.81 -4.61 1.51
CA TYR A 332 10.07 -5.34 1.53
C TYR A 332 10.55 -5.54 2.97
N ASP A 333 10.58 -4.47 3.76
CA ASP A 333 10.95 -4.51 5.17
C ASP A 333 9.99 -5.38 5.98
N ALA A 334 8.67 -5.30 5.76
CA ALA A 334 7.67 -6.10 6.46
C ALA A 334 7.88 -7.61 6.28
N ILE A 335 8.27 -8.08 5.09
CA ILE A 335 8.61 -9.49 4.85
C ILE A 335 9.89 -9.88 5.63
N TYR A 336 10.90 -9.01 5.71
CA TYR A 336 12.09 -9.27 6.54
C TYR A 336 11.77 -9.24 8.04
N VAL A 337 10.81 -8.43 8.47
CA VAL A 337 10.29 -8.43 9.86
C VAL A 337 9.60 -9.76 10.16
N ILE A 338 8.74 -10.26 9.26
CA ILE A 338 8.12 -11.59 9.38
C ILE A 338 9.19 -12.67 9.51
N LYS A 339 10.23 -12.64 8.66
CA LYS A 339 11.37 -13.57 8.75
C LYS A 339 12.04 -13.51 10.13
N ALA A 340 12.34 -12.30 10.61
CA ALA A 340 12.98 -12.12 11.92
C ALA A 340 12.10 -12.62 13.06
N ALA A 341 10.78 -12.40 13.01
CA ALA A 341 9.84 -12.91 14.00
C ALA A 341 9.75 -14.45 13.99
N ILE A 342 9.71 -15.08 12.80
CA ILE A 342 9.76 -16.55 12.65
C ILE A 342 11.04 -17.12 13.28
N GLU A 343 12.19 -16.53 13.00
CA GLU A 343 13.49 -16.96 13.52
C GLU A 343 13.59 -16.77 15.04
N GLN A 344 13.14 -15.62 15.55
CA GLN A 344 13.12 -15.34 16.98
C GLN A 344 12.19 -16.27 17.76
N ALA A 345 11.03 -16.59 17.21
CA ALA A 345 10.07 -17.50 17.80
C ALA A 345 10.49 -18.99 17.68
N GLY A 346 11.46 -19.31 16.81
CA GLY A 346 11.79 -20.69 16.45
C GLY A 346 10.60 -21.41 15.82
N ALA A 347 9.75 -20.68 15.10
CA ALA A 347 8.50 -21.19 14.54
C ALA A 347 8.74 -22.15 13.37
N THR A 348 7.76 -23.04 13.15
CA THR A 348 7.73 -24.01 12.06
C THR A 348 6.42 -23.97 11.30
N PRO A 349 6.37 -24.30 10.00
CA PRO A 349 5.18 -24.14 9.16
C PRO A 349 4.07 -25.17 9.43
N ASP A 350 4.30 -26.18 10.25
CA ASP A 350 3.28 -27.13 10.72
C ASP A 350 2.43 -26.62 11.91
N MET A 351 2.79 -25.44 12.46
CA MET A 351 1.97 -24.77 13.46
C MET A 351 0.64 -24.32 12.87
N SER A 352 -0.42 -24.35 13.67
CA SER A 352 -1.68 -23.72 13.28
C SER A 352 -1.49 -22.22 13.12
N ALA A 353 -2.33 -21.55 12.31
CA ALA A 353 -2.25 -20.08 12.14
C ALA A 353 -2.34 -19.34 13.49
N SER A 354 -3.18 -19.82 14.41
CA SER A 354 -3.34 -19.23 15.75
C SER A 354 -2.14 -19.46 16.66
N ASP A 355 -1.53 -20.66 16.65
CA ASP A 355 -0.33 -20.94 17.46
C ASP A 355 0.86 -20.13 16.91
N LEU A 356 0.99 -20.09 15.58
CA LEU A 356 1.99 -19.26 14.90
C LEU A 356 1.76 -17.78 15.21
N GLY A 357 0.52 -17.28 15.11
CA GLY A 357 0.17 -15.91 15.44
C GLY A 357 0.58 -15.53 16.86
N THR A 358 0.29 -16.39 17.83
CA THR A 358 0.72 -16.18 19.22
C THR A 358 2.25 -16.14 19.36
N ALA A 359 2.96 -17.03 18.67
CA ALA A 359 4.43 -17.10 18.72
C ALA A 359 5.07 -15.86 18.10
N LEU A 360 4.58 -15.41 16.92
CA LEU A 360 5.12 -14.24 16.22
C LEU A 360 4.81 -12.95 16.98
N THR A 361 3.58 -12.77 17.49
CA THR A 361 3.20 -11.61 18.32
C THR A 361 4.12 -11.50 19.54
N GLY A 362 4.40 -12.61 20.22
CA GLY A 362 5.32 -12.65 21.35
C GLY A 362 6.77 -12.31 20.99
N ALA A 363 7.20 -12.57 19.74
CA ALA A 363 8.54 -12.26 19.27
C ALA A 363 8.74 -10.78 18.94
N MET A 364 7.68 -10.06 18.50
CA MET A 364 7.79 -8.70 17.95
C MET A 364 8.49 -7.70 18.86
N THR A 365 8.24 -7.73 20.15
CA THR A 365 8.88 -6.80 21.12
C THR A 365 10.35 -7.14 21.43
N SER A 366 10.88 -8.23 20.88
CA SER A 366 12.24 -8.73 21.12
C SER A 366 13.13 -8.69 19.89
N ILE A 367 12.59 -8.34 18.73
CA ILE A 367 13.37 -8.21 17.49
C ILE A 367 13.80 -6.77 17.25
N SER A 368 14.88 -6.62 16.50
CA SER A 368 15.34 -5.36 15.90
C SER A 368 15.74 -5.63 14.45
N VAL A 369 15.24 -4.82 13.53
CA VAL A 369 15.45 -5.01 12.09
C VAL A 369 16.02 -3.75 11.46
N ASP A 370 17.11 -3.90 10.71
CA ASP A 370 17.65 -2.85 9.85
C ASP A 370 16.98 -2.94 8.47
N GLY A 371 16.05 -2.04 8.21
CA GLY A 371 15.27 -1.97 6.97
C GLY A 371 15.82 -0.95 5.96
N LEU A 372 15.08 -0.80 4.87
CA LEU A 372 15.23 0.30 3.89
C LEU A 372 14.65 1.59 4.43
N THR A 373 13.61 1.47 5.25
CA THR A 373 12.79 2.56 5.76
C THR A 373 13.15 2.97 7.18
N GLY A 374 14.03 2.23 7.86
CA GLY A 374 14.53 2.54 9.19
C GLY A 374 15.67 1.62 9.61
N GLU A 375 16.65 2.16 10.37
CA GLU A 375 17.70 1.40 11.02
C GLU A 375 17.28 1.04 12.44
N GLY A 376 17.56 -0.20 12.87
CA GLY A 376 17.29 -0.66 14.23
C GLY A 376 15.81 -0.58 14.59
N MET A 377 14.90 -0.78 13.66
CA MET A 377 13.46 -0.74 13.90
C MET A 377 13.06 -1.76 14.97
N THR A 378 12.30 -1.31 15.96
CA THR A 378 11.74 -2.11 17.05
C THR A 378 10.26 -1.85 17.19
N TRP A 379 9.53 -2.77 17.78
CA TRP A 379 8.08 -2.68 17.95
C TRP A 379 7.68 -2.62 19.41
N GLN A 380 6.68 -1.79 19.69
CA GLN A 380 6.01 -1.76 20.98
C GLN A 380 4.93 -2.85 21.03
N ALA A 381 4.50 -3.21 22.24
CA ALA A 381 3.38 -4.14 22.42
C ALA A 381 2.05 -3.57 21.88
N THR A 382 1.98 -2.28 21.64
CA THR A 382 0.84 -1.59 20.99
C THR A 382 0.81 -1.78 19.48
N GLY A 383 1.81 -2.44 18.86
CA GLY A 383 1.90 -2.65 17.42
C GLY A 383 2.68 -1.57 16.67
N GLU A 384 3.01 -0.45 17.30
CA GLU A 384 3.74 0.66 16.68
C GLU A 384 5.22 0.34 16.48
N VAL A 385 5.78 0.78 15.35
CA VAL A 385 7.21 0.71 15.05
C VAL A 385 7.94 2.00 15.45
N SER A 386 9.19 1.86 15.90
CA SER A 386 10.09 2.98 16.14
C SER A 386 10.68 3.49 14.81
N LYS A 387 9.89 4.26 14.07
CA LYS A 387 10.28 4.82 12.76
C LYS A 387 9.99 6.31 12.75
N ALA A 388 10.89 7.09 12.14
CA ALA A 388 10.72 8.53 11.97
C ALA A 388 10.56 8.88 10.48
N PRO A 389 9.65 9.80 10.13
CA PRO A 389 9.52 10.28 8.76
C PRO A 389 10.73 11.14 8.37
N LYS A 390 11.02 11.16 7.06
CA LYS A 390 11.98 12.06 6.42
C LYS A 390 11.19 12.98 5.50
N ALA A 391 11.71 14.19 5.26
CA ALA A 391 11.12 15.08 4.27
C ALA A 391 11.83 14.92 2.92
N VAL A 392 11.03 14.90 1.87
CA VAL A 392 11.51 14.95 0.49
C VAL A 392 10.78 16.05 -0.28
N VAL A 393 11.41 16.52 -1.34
CA VAL A 393 10.83 17.46 -2.31
C VAL A 393 10.86 16.84 -3.70
N ILE A 394 9.84 17.07 -4.49
CA ILE A 394 9.86 16.70 -5.92
C ILE A 394 10.67 17.76 -6.66
N LYS A 395 11.76 17.34 -7.30
CA LYS A 395 12.69 18.19 -8.03
C LYS A 395 13.17 17.49 -9.29
N ASP A 396 13.12 18.20 -10.40
CA ASP A 396 13.50 17.67 -11.72
C ASP A 396 12.75 16.36 -12.07
N GLY A 397 11.50 16.23 -11.60
CA GLY A 397 10.64 15.06 -11.82
C GLY A 397 11.00 13.83 -10.99
N ALA A 398 11.76 13.99 -9.90
CA ALA A 398 12.12 12.90 -8.98
C ALA A 398 12.02 13.36 -7.52
N TYR A 399 11.89 12.40 -6.60
CA TYR A 399 11.97 12.69 -5.16
C TYR A 399 13.44 12.92 -4.77
N ALA A 400 13.70 14.02 -4.08
CA ALA A 400 15.01 14.38 -3.55
C ALA A 400 14.92 14.64 -2.04
N ALA A 401 15.90 14.18 -1.27
CA ALA A 401 15.98 14.45 0.17
C ALA A 401 16.09 15.95 0.44
N MET A 402 15.45 16.43 1.52
CA MET A 402 15.49 17.82 1.98
C MET A 402 16.45 18.01 3.15
#